data_8b236d7837a6c3249f2f335504afa94d
#
_entry.id   8b236d7837a6c3249f2f335504afa94d
#
_cell.length_a   1.000
_cell.length_b   1.000
_cell.length_c   1.000
_cell.angle_alpha   90.00
_cell.angle_beta   90.00
_cell.angle_gamma   90.00
#
_symmetry.space_group_name_H-M   'P 1'
#
loop_
_entity.id
_entity.type
_entity.pdbx_description
1 polymer ?
#
loop_
_entity_poly.entity_id
_entity_poly.type
_entity_poly.pdbx_seq_one_letter_code
_entity_poly.pdbx_strand_id
1 'polypeptide(L)'
;MHDATAGTAASHHDDAGRAATDAEPVRRAAVVIHPGKHDDLDGFRAAVGKAMSDLGWAEPLWLETRPDDTGERLAQEAVRSGVDLVLASGGDGTITACVSGVAGSGVPLGVLPCGTGNLLARNLGLPLSLDEALAVALTGSDRRLDVGAANGRPFVVMAGIGFDAEMLGGADERLKSRVGWAAYVLSALRHLRERPVRMALRADGGPPQRRWASGVIVGNVGSLQGNVRLLPDAVPDDGILDVAVLAASGWTGWLWLAADVLLRRKTGRVAHLTCRELTVQAGRARPWEVDGEVAGTTRQLRVTLEPGCLLVRVPAGNDG
;
A
#
# COMPACT_ATOMS: atom_id res chain seq x y z
N MET A 1 -24.75 -76.63 -48.65
CA MET A 1 -23.64 -77.62 -48.54
C MET A 1 -22.42 -76.85 -48.08
N HIS A 2 -21.87 -77.20 -46.86
CA HIS A 2 -20.68 -76.68 -46.18
C HIS A 2 -20.76 -75.20 -45.67
N ASP A 3 -21.04 -74.89 -44.47
CA ASP A 3 -20.47 -75.17 -43.16
C ASP A 3 -18.96 -74.80 -43.03
N ALA A 4 -18.71 -73.71 -42.33
CA ALA A 4 -17.39 -73.42 -41.72
C ALA A 4 -17.57 -72.39 -40.56
N THR A 5 -17.53 -72.96 -39.41
CA THR A 5 -17.36 -72.30 -38.12
C THR A 5 -16.07 -71.53 -38.04
N ALA A 6 -16.15 -70.25 -37.53
CA ALA A 6 -14.99 -69.50 -37.18
C ALA A 6 -15.12 -69.04 -35.70
N GLY A 7 -14.10 -69.42 -34.94
CA GLY A 7 -14.05 -69.21 -33.51
C GLY A 7 -13.82 -67.78 -33.08
N THR A 8 -14.46 -67.44 -32.00
CA THR A 8 -14.35 -66.21 -31.26
C THR A 8 -13.08 -66.14 -30.43
N ALA A 9 -12.13 -65.31 -30.77
CA ALA A 9 -11.01 -64.98 -29.92
C ALA A 9 -11.38 -63.74 -29.08
N ALA A 10 -11.54 -63.94 -27.79
CA ALA A 10 -11.72 -62.88 -26.83
C ALA A 10 -10.36 -62.20 -26.56
N SER A 11 -10.25 -60.95 -27.02
CA SER A 11 -9.15 -60.08 -26.63
C SER A 11 -9.46 -59.45 -25.27
N HIS A 12 -8.80 -59.90 -24.24
CA HIS A 12 -8.70 -59.17 -22.97
C HIS A 12 -7.95 -57.85 -23.23
N HIS A 13 -8.69 -56.72 -23.25
CA HIS A 13 -8.09 -55.41 -23.06
C HIS A 13 -7.85 -55.20 -21.56
N ASP A 14 -6.59 -55.22 -21.16
CA ASP A 14 -6.10 -54.73 -19.89
C ASP A 14 -6.37 -53.21 -19.87
N ASP A 15 -7.45 -52.82 -19.23
CA ASP A 15 -7.76 -51.44 -18.88
C ASP A 15 -7.04 -51.08 -17.56
N ALA A 16 -5.69 -51.01 -17.63
CA ALA A 16 -4.89 -50.39 -16.58
C ALA A 16 -5.09 -48.90 -16.66
N GLY A 17 -6.29 -48.44 -16.25
CA GLY A 17 -6.66 -47.05 -16.13
C GLY A 17 -5.67 -46.28 -15.27
N ARG A 18 -5.02 -45.42 -15.94
CA ARG A 18 -4.11 -44.38 -15.47
C ARG A 18 -4.89 -43.41 -14.60
N ALA A 19 -5.04 -43.70 -13.31
CA ALA A 19 -5.42 -42.71 -12.31
C ALA A 19 -4.20 -41.83 -12.09
N ALA A 20 -4.03 -40.85 -13.01
CA ALA A 20 -3.24 -39.66 -12.71
C ALA A 20 -4.03 -38.91 -11.63
N THR A 21 -3.62 -39.03 -10.38
CA THR A 21 -4.00 -38.13 -9.30
C THR A 21 -3.52 -36.75 -9.73
N ASP A 22 -4.43 -35.93 -10.21
CA ASP A 22 -4.24 -34.49 -10.33
C ASP A 22 -4.08 -33.92 -8.90
N ALA A 23 -2.89 -34.08 -8.33
CA ALA A 23 -2.53 -33.38 -7.11
C ALA A 23 -2.51 -31.90 -7.48
N GLU A 24 -3.40 -31.11 -6.87
CA GLU A 24 -3.35 -29.66 -7.03
C GLU A 24 -1.91 -29.18 -6.76
N PRO A 25 -1.38 -28.28 -7.60
CA PRO A 25 -0.03 -27.78 -7.41
C PRO A 25 0.08 -27.13 -6.04
N VAL A 26 1.11 -27.52 -5.27
CA VAL A 26 1.35 -26.96 -3.94
C VAL A 26 1.62 -25.47 -4.07
N ARG A 27 0.80 -24.64 -3.42
CA ARG A 27 0.93 -23.19 -3.44
C ARG A 27 2.24 -22.74 -2.81
N ARG A 28 2.87 -21.74 -3.37
CA ARG A 28 4.16 -21.19 -2.94
C ARG A 28 4.03 -19.72 -2.58
N ALA A 29 4.68 -19.31 -1.50
CA ALA A 29 4.76 -17.89 -1.14
C ALA A 29 6.21 -17.46 -0.94
N ALA A 30 6.47 -16.17 -1.16
CA ALA A 30 7.68 -15.51 -0.71
C ALA A 30 7.37 -14.57 0.44
N VAL A 31 8.29 -14.46 1.40
CA VAL A 31 8.21 -13.52 2.51
C VAL A 31 9.31 -12.49 2.37
N VAL A 32 8.94 -11.27 1.99
CA VAL A 32 9.84 -10.11 2.04
C VAL A 32 9.78 -9.53 3.43
N ILE A 33 10.88 -9.61 4.16
CA ILE A 33 10.95 -9.27 5.58
C ILE A 33 11.98 -8.19 5.87
N HIS A 34 11.65 -7.25 6.77
CA HIS A 34 12.61 -6.32 7.35
C HIS A 34 13.09 -6.86 8.71
N PRO A 35 14.29 -7.47 8.80
CA PRO A 35 14.74 -8.16 10.02
C PRO A 35 14.76 -7.26 11.25
N GLY A 36 15.16 -5.99 11.11
CA GLY A 36 15.24 -5.02 12.21
C GLY A 36 13.89 -4.55 12.78
N LYS A 37 12.77 -5.05 12.27
CA LYS A 37 11.42 -4.76 12.81
C LYS A 37 10.86 -5.92 13.65
N HIS A 38 11.63 -6.97 13.83
CA HIS A 38 11.25 -8.15 14.62
C HIS A 38 12.21 -8.31 15.81
N ASP A 39 11.68 -8.30 17.02
CA ASP A 39 12.45 -8.57 18.24
C ASP A 39 12.83 -10.05 18.34
N ASP A 40 11.99 -10.95 17.82
CA ASP A 40 12.21 -12.40 17.70
C ASP A 40 11.97 -12.84 16.26
N LEU A 41 13.03 -12.80 15.45
CA LEU A 41 12.97 -13.18 14.04
C LEU A 41 12.77 -14.68 13.84
N ASP A 42 13.38 -15.51 14.69
CA ASP A 42 13.26 -16.96 14.59
C ASP A 42 11.87 -17.43 14.99
N GLY A 43 11.28 -16.86 16.04
CA GLY A 43 9.90 -17.08 16.42
C GLY A 43 8.92 -16.65 15.33
N PHE A 44 9.16 -15.52 14.68
CA PHE A 44 8.36 -15.05 13.54
C PHE A 44 8.43 -16.07 12.37
N ARG A 45 9.63 -16.51 12.00
CA ARG A 45 9.80 -17.51 10.92
C ARG A 45 9.11 -18.82 11.23
N ALA A 46 9.22 -19.31 12.48
CA ALA A 46 8.55 -20.51 12.92
C ALA A 46 7.02 -20.38 12.85
N ALA A 47 6.46 -19.23 13.26
CA ALA A 47 5.03 -18.97 13.20
C ALA A 47 4.50 -18.95 11.75
N VAL A 48 5.20 -18.25 10.85
CA VAL A 48 4.84 -18.21 9.42
C VAL A 48 4.94 -19.60 8.79
N GLY A 49 6.06 -20.29 9.00
CA GLY A 49 6.28 -21.65 8.45
C GLY A 49 5.22 -22.63 8.92
N LYS A 50 4.88 -22.58 10.23
CA LYS A 50 3.81 -23.42 10.78
C LYS A 50 2.46 -23.10 10.15
N ALA A 51 2.05 -21.84 10.10
CA ALA A 51 0.76 -21.44 9.52
C ALA A 51 0.63 -21.85 8.05
N MET A 52 1.71 -21.72 7.27
CA MET A 52 1.76 -22.15 5.88
C MET A 52 1.66 -23.68 5.75
N SER A 53 2.44 -24.42 6.53
CA SER A 53 2.42 -25.89 6.54
C SER A 53 1.04 -26.44 6.93
N ASP A 54 0.39 -25.87 7.96
CA ASP A 54 -0.94 -26.28 8.41
C ASP A 54 -2.02 -26.11 7.31
N LEU A 55 -1.78 -25.20 6.34
CA LEU A 55 -2.68 -24.94 5.21
C LEU A 55 -2.20 -25.57 3.88
N GLY A 56 -1.18 -26.44 3.93
CA GLY A 56 -0.68 -27.17 2.76
C GLY A 56 0.12 -26.30 1.77
N TRP A 57 0.65 -25.16 2.20
CA TRP A 57 1.59 -24.38 1.40
C TRP A 57 3.00 -24.98 1.47
N ALA A 58 3.80 -24.76 0.43
CA ALA A 58 5.22 -25.07 0.46
C ALA A 58 5.97 -24.21 1.48
N GLU A 59 7.19 -24.63 1.82
CA GLU A 59 8.09 -23.78 2.61
C GLU A 59 8.31 -22.43 1.90
N PRO A 60 8.21 -21.30 2.63
CA PRO A 60 8.30 -19.97 2.02
C PRO A 60 9.72 -19.64 1.56
N LEU A 61 9.79 -18.88 0.44
CA LEU A 61 11.02 -18.23 0.02
C LEU A 61 11.25 -17.01 0.90
N TRP A 62 12.32 -17.00 1.70
CA TRP A 62 12.68 -15.89 2.58
C TRP A 62 13.56 -14.87 1.87
N LEU A 63 13.14 -13.60 1.82
CA LEU A 63 13.84 -12.49 1.19
C LEU A 63 13.98 -11.34 2.21
N GLU A 64 15.21 -11.09 2.66
CA GLU A 64 15.49 -10.09 3.68
C GLU A 64 15.85 -8.74 3.05
N THR A 65 15.17 -7.68 3.51
CA THR A 65 15.51 -6.31 3.09
C THR A 65 16.86 -5.88 3.64
N ARG A 66 17.48 -4.95 2.91
CA ARG A 66 18.77 -4.33 3.25
C ARG A 66 18.68 -2.83 3.06
N PRO A 67 19.63 -2.03 3.58
CA PRO A 67 19.62 -0.59 3.40
C PRO A 67 19.60 -0.12 1.94
N ASP A 68 20.18 -0.92 1.04
CA ASP A 68 20.24 -0.67 -0.42
C ASP A 68 19.08 -1.31 -1.19
N ASP A 69 18.26 -2.13 -0.54
CA ASP A 69 17.05 -2.74 -1.09
C ASP A 69 15.95 -2.84 -0.04
N THR A 70 15.05 -1.90 -0.05
CA THR A 70 13.93 -1.79 0.91
C THR A 70 12.79 -2.76 0.63
N GLY A 71 12.87 -3.57 -0.46
CA GLY A 71 11.91 -4.63 -0.75
C GLY A 71 11.38 -4.67 -2.18
N GLU A 72 11.56 -3.63 -3.02
CA GLU A 72 11.03 -3.60 -4.38
C GLU A 72 11.64 -4.69 -5.26
N ARG A 73 12.99 -4.77 -5.33
CA ARG A 73 13.66 -5.80 -6.12
C ARG A 73 13.40 -7.22 -5.60
N LEU A 74 13.28 -7.36 -4.27
CA LEU A 74 12.96 -8.64 -3.63
C LEU A 74 11.55 -9.10 -4.00
N ALA A 75 10.57 -8.19 -3.98
CA ALA A 75 9.20 -8.50 -4.40
C ALA A 75 9.14 -8.86 -5.90
N GLN A 76 9.88 -8.13 -6.77
CA GLN A 76 10.02 -8.50 -8.18
C GLN A 76 10.72 -9.87 -8.37
N GLU A 77 11.71 -10.21 -7.54
CA GLU A 77 12.35 -11.52 -7.55
C GLU A 77 11.36 -12.61 -7.15
N ALA A 78 10.56 -12.39 -6.11
CA ALA A 78 9.50 -13.28 -5.70
C ALA A 78 8.51 -13.56 -6.85
N VAL A 79 8.02 -12.51 -7.51
CA VAL A 79 7.12 -12.62 -8.67
C VAL A 79 7.76 -13.43 -9.79
N ARG A 80 9.04 -13.15 -10.13
CA ARG A 80 9.77 -13.92 -11.17
C ARG A 80 9.99 -15.37 -10.80
N SER A 81 10.04 -15.70 -9.52
CA SER A 81 10.16 -17.07 -9.03
C SER A 81 8.85 -17.89 -9.16
N GLY A 82 7.77 -17.24 -9.61
CA GLY A 82 6.47 -17.87 -9.86
C GLY A 82 5.79 -18.28 -8.55
N VAL A 83 5.81 -17.43 -7.53
CA VAL A 83 5.04 -17.64 -6.30
C VAL A 83 3.58 -17.23 -6.49
N ASP A 84 2.69 -17.84 -5.72
CA ASP A 84 1.26 -17.56 -5.73
C ASP A 84 0.87 -16.41 -4.78
N LEU A 85 1.79 -16.01 -3.90
CA LEU A 85 1.58 -14.96 -2.89
C LEU A 85 2.91 -14.34 -2.48
N VAL A 86 2.94 -13.02 -2.35
CA VAL A 86 4.03 -12.29 -1.68
C VAL A 86 3.54 -11.80 -0.33
N LEU A 87 4.20 -12.22 0.75
CA LEU A 87 3.99 -11.72 2.10
C LEU A 87 4.98 -10.60 2.37
N ALA A 88 4.51 -9.41 2.70
CA ALA A 88 5.36 -8.27 3.05
C ALA A 88 5.32 -8.03 4.56
N SER A 89 6.46 -8.18 5.23
CA SER A 89 6.59 -8.02 6.68
C SER A 89 7.58 -6.90 7.02
N GLY A 90 7.04 -5.79 7.51
CA GLY A 90 7.83 -4.60 7.82
C GLY A 90 6.99 -3.40 8.19
N GLY A 91 7.61 -2.22 8.16
CA GLY A 91 6.92 -0.93 8.29
C GLY A 91 6.34 -0.44 6.95
N ASP A 92 5.75 0.77 6.97
CA ASP A 92 5.09 1.37 5.80
C ASP A 92 6.03 1.43 4.57
N GLY A 93 7.30 1.82 4.74
CA GLY A 93 8.26 1.86 3.62
C GLY A 93 8.53 0.49 2.98
N THR A 94 8.63 -0.58 3.79
CA THR A 94 8.79 -1.95 3.25
C THR A 94 7.54 -2.39 2.50
N ILE A 95 6.35 -2.08 3.04
CA ILE A 95 5.08 -2.41 2.38
C ILE A 95 4.97 -1.68 1.04
N THR A 96 5.23 -0.36 1.00
CA THR A 96 5.20 0.43 -0.23
C THR A 96 6.22 -0.06 -1.26
N ALA A 97 7.43 -0.45 -0.82
CA ALA A 97 8.44 -1.05 -1.69
C ALA A 97 7.96 -2.40 -2.29
N CYS A 98 7.34 -3.26 -1.48
CA CYS A 98 6.75 -4.51 -1.98
C CYS A 98 5.61 -4.25 -2.95
N VAL A 99 4.74 -3.26 -2.68
CA VAL A 99 3.69 -2.84 -3.63
C VAL A 99 4.31 -2.46 -4.97
N SER A 100 5.38 -1.65 -4.97
CA SER A 100 6.09 -1.28 -6.21
C SER A 100 6.58 -2.49 -6.99
N GLY A 101 6.97 -3.55 -6.29
CA GLY A 101 7.49 -4.77 -6.90
C GLY A 101 6.42 -5.73 -7.42
N VAL A 102 5.21 -5.74 -6.83
CA VAL A 102 4.12 -6.67 -7.22
C VAL A 102 3.03 -6.04 -8.06
N ALA A 103 2.89 -4.71 -8.07
CA ALA A 103 1.87 -4.04 -8.85
C ALA A 103 1.94 -4.43 -10.33
N GLY A 104 0.81 -4.72 -10.95
CA GLY A 104 0.70 -5.17 -12.34
C GLY A 104 1.11 -6.62 -12.60
N SER A 105 1.64 -7.35 -11.60
CA SER A 105 2.07 -8.76 -11.79
C SER A 105 0.92 -9.76 -11.76
N GLY A 106 -0.19 -9.42 -11.14
CA GLY A 106 -1.29 -10.35 -10.84
C GLY A 106 -1.05 -11.26 -9.64
N VAL A 107 0.12 -11.18 -8.98
CA VAL A 107 0.41 -11.90 -7.74
C VAL A 107 -0.13 -11.10 -6.56
N PRO A 108 -0.95 -11.68 -5.68
CA PRO A 108 -1.47 -10.98 -4.51
C PRO A 108 -0.40 -10.67 -3.47
N LEU A 109 -0.60 -9.56 -2.77
CA LEU A 109 0.21 -9.12 -1.63
C LEU A 109 -0.54 -9.42 -0.33
N GLY A 110 0.06 -10.19 0.56
CA GLY A 110 -0.35 -10.33 1.96
C GLY A 110 0.45 -9.38 2.85
N VAL A 111 -0.22 -8.57 3.64
CA VAL A 111 0.42 -7.57 4.51
C VAL A 111 0.54 -8.11 5.92
N LEU A 112 1.77 -8.18 6.44
CA LEU A 112 2.10 -8.56 7.82
C LEU A 112 2.66 -7.31 8.53
N PRO A 113 1.81 -6.47 9.15
CA PRO A 113 2.20 -5.14 9.61
C PRO A 113 3.05 -5.23 10.87
N CYS A 114 4.31 -4.72 10.82
CA CYS A 114 5.26 -4.66 11.94
C CYS A 114 5.73 -3.24 12.25
N GLY A 115 5.17 -2.23 11.59
CA GLY A 115 5.49 -0.82 11.78
C GLY A 115 4.67 -0.15 12.88
N THR A 116 4.98 1.12 13.14
CA THR A 116 4.19 1.96 14.06
C THR A 116 2.97 2.56 13.35
N GLY A 117 3.09 2.95 12.08
CA GLY A 117 2.02 3.59 11.30
C GLY A 117 1.03 2.56 10.76
N ASN A 118 1.54 1.59 10.01
CA ASN A 118 0.76 0.54 9.33
C ASN A 118 -0.41 1.14 8.54
N LEU A 119 -0.12 2.19 7.75
CA LEU A 119 -1.12 3.02 7.10
C LEU A 119 -2.02 2.21 6.15
N LEU A 120 -1.41 1.41 5.28
CA LEU A 120 -2.18 0.57 4.36
C LEU A 120 -3.06 -0.42 5.11
N ALA A 121 -2.49 -1.14 6.09
CA ALA A 121 -3.24 -2.13 6.86
C ALA A 121 -4.45 -1.50 7.58
N ARG A 122 -4.26 -0.34 8.21
CA ARG A 122 -5.36 0.37 8.91
C ARG A 122 -6.45 0.86 7.97
N ASN A 123 -6.08 1.39 6.79
CA ASN A 123 -7.05 1.88 5.82
C ASN A 123 -7.86 0.74 5.18
N LEU A 124 -7.27 -0.44 5.03
CA LEU A 124 -7.94 -1.63 4.53
C LEU A 124 -8.65 -2.45 5.62
N GLY A 125 -8.55 -2.04 6.89
CA GLY A 125 -9.12 -2.79 8.01
C GLY A 125 -8.45 -4.14 8.26
N LEU A 126 -7.18 -4.27 7.88
CA LEU A 126 -6.40 -5.50 8.10
C LEU A 126 -6.04 -5.63 9.58
N PRO A 127 -6.00 -6.86 10.12
CA PRO A 127 -5.53 -7.11 11.48
C PRO A 127 -4.08 -6.68 11.67
N LEU A 128 -3.75 -6.24 12.88
CA LEU A 128 -2.40 -5.82 13.25
C LEU A 128 -1.65 -6.89 14.06
N SER A 129 -2.32 -7.92 14.56
CA SER A 129 -1.69 -9.07 15.19
C SER A 129 -1.16 -10.02 14.13
N LEU A 130 -0.01 -10.67 14.38
CA LEU A 130 0.64 -11.57 13.42
C LEU A 130 -0.28 -12.73 13.02
N ASP A 131 -0.88 -13.39 13.99
CA ASP A 131 -1.70 -14.60 13.76
C ASP A 131 -2.92 -14.30 12.88
N GLU A 132 -3.64 -13.20 13.18
CA GLU A 132 -4.80 -12.80 12.38
C GLU A 132 -4.39 -12.28 11.00
N ALA A 133 -3.27 -11.53 10.90
CA ALA A 133 -2.75 -11.04 9.62
C ALA A 133 -2.31 -12.20 8.71
N LEU A 134 -1.65 -13.23 9.28
CA LEU A 134 -1.31 -14.46 8.56
C LEU A 134 -2.56 -15.21 8.10
N ALA A 135 -3.56 -15.35 8.95
CA ALA A 135 -4.81 -15.99 8.57
C ALA A 135 -5.44 -15.27 7.36
N VAL A 136 -5.54 -13.93 7.41
CA VAL A 136 -6.06 -13.14 6.28
C VAL A 136 -5.18 -13.31 5.03
N ALA A 137 -3.86 -13.23 5.17
CA ALA A 137 -2.95 -13.32 4.04
C ALA A 137 -3.02 -14.70 3.34
N LEU A 138 -3.21 -15.79 4.10
CA LEU A 138 -3.20 -17.15 3.56
C LEU A 138 -4.59 -17.65 3.13
N THR A 139 -5.67 -17.15 3.72
CA THR A 139 -7.05 -17.66 3.51
C THR A 139 -8.07 -16.60 3.11
N GLY A 140 -7.69 -15.32 3.10
CA GLY A 140 -8.58 -14.22 2.72
C GLY A 140 -8.89 -14.17 1.22
N SER A 141 -9.67 -13.16 0.82
CA SER A 141 -10.01 -12.87 -0.57
C SER A 141 -9.08 -11.83 -1.18
N ASP A 142 -8.98 -11.80 -2.51
CA ASP A 142 -8.22 -10.81 -3.24
C ASP A 142 -9.08 -9.57 -3.52
N ARG A 143 -8.60 -8.40 -3.08
CA ARG A 143 -9.16 -7.10 -3.44
C ARG A 143 -8.22 -6.38 -4.39
N ARG A 144 -8.76 -5.84 -5.49
CA ARG A 144 -7.99 -5.00 -6.40
C ARG A 144 -7.93 -3.59 -5.84
N LEU A 145 -6.73 -3.03 -5.81
CA LEU A 145 -6.50 -1.65 -5.41
C LEU A 145 -5.84 -0.87 -6.52
N ASP A 146 -6.10 0.41 -6.52
CA ASP A 146 -5.42 1.37 -7.37
C ASP A 146 -4.06 1.72 -6.77
N VAL A 147 -3.09 2.04 -7.62
CA VAL A 147 -1.77 2.50 -7.20
C VAL A 147 -1.50 3.85 -7.85
N GLY A 148 -1.25 4.86 -7.03
CA GLY A 148 -0.79 6.14 -7.52
C GLY A 148 0.71 6.15 -7.80
N ALA A 149 1.17 7.02 -8.68
CA ALA A 149 2.58 7.29 -8.89
C ALA A 149 2.87 8.80 -8.86
N ALA A 150 3.74 9.23 -7.96
CA ALA A 150 4.16 10.62 -7.82
C ALA A 150 5.59 10.80 -8.33
N ASN A 151 5.79 11.56 -9.40
CA ASN A 151 7.07 11.68 -10.11
C ASN A 151 7.73 10.32 -10.38
N GLY A 152 6.94 9.30 -10.71
CA GLY A 152 7.38 7.94 -10.98
C GLY A 152 7.61 7.07 -9.74
N ARG A 153 7.41 7.57 -8.51
CA ARG A 153 7.43 6.76 -7.29
C ARG A 153 6.02 6.29 -6.96
N PRO A 154 5.78 4.98 -6.87
CA PRO A 154 4.48 4.42 -6.50
C PRO A 154 4.08 4.81 -5.08
N PHE A 155 2.77 4.92 -4.83
CA PHE A 155 2.16 5.06 -3.52
C PHE A 155 0.79 4.37 -3.46
N VAL A 156 0.42 3.91 -2.30
CA VAL A 156 -0.89 3.29 -2.05
C VAL A 156 -1.73 4.07 -1.05
N VAL A 157 -1.10 4.95 -0.28
CA VAL A 157 -1.77 5.79 0.71
C VAL A 157 -1.89 7.21 0.20
N MET A 158 -0.76 7.90 0.04
CA MET A 158 -0.78 9.30 -0.39
C MET A 158 0.56 9.78 -0.94
N ALA A 159 0.51 10.87 -1.71
CA ALA A 159 1.66 11.70 -2.02
C ALA A 159 1.35 13.18 -1.73
N GLY A 160 2.38 13.97 -1.47
CA GLY A 160 2.20 15.37 -1.15
C GLY A 160 3.34 16.27 -1.61
N ILE A 161 3.04 17.56 -1.76
CA ILE A 161 4.04 18.61 -2.00
C ILE A 161 3.77 19.79 -1.08
N GLY A 162 4.82 20.34 -0.49
CA GLY A 162 4.74 21.54 0.35
C GLY A 162 4.88 21.27 1.83
N PHE A 163 4.95 20.00 2.24
CA PHE A 163 5.18 19.60 3.63
C PHE A 163 6.66 19.36 3.85
N ASP A 164 7.21 19.91 4.95
CA ASP A 164 8.59 19.68 5.29
C ASP A 164 8.77 18.28 5.90
N ALA A 165 9.93 17.65 5.63
CA ALA A 165 10.30 16.35 6.16
C ALA A 165 10.11 16.23 7.67
N GLU A 166 10.43 17.30 8.39
CA GLU A 166 10.24 17.37 9.83
C GLU A 166 8.77 17.42 10.25
N MET A 167 7.86 17.88 9.37
CA MET A 167 6.41 17.80 9.63
C MET A 167 5.89 16.37 9.59
N LEU A 168 6.46 15.52 8.74
CA LEU A 168 5.94 14.19 8.46
C LEU A 168 6.74 13.07 9.16
N GLY A 169 8.02 13.28 9.41
CA GLY A 169 8.92 12.28 9.96
C GLY A 169 9.74 12.68 11.19
N GLY A 170 9.83 13.96 11.50
CA GLY A 170 10.78 14.53 12.47
C GLY A 170 10.44 14.39 13.95
N ALA A 171 9.35 13.76 14.33
CA ALA A 171 9.13 13.44 15.74
C ALA A 171 9.97 12.20 16.12
N ASP A 172 10.96 12.39 16.99
CA ASP A 172 11.79 11.36 17.61
C ASP A 172 10.93 10.13 17.98
N GLU A 173 11.32 8.93 17.53
CA GLU A 173 10.53 7.68 17.76
C GLU A 173 10.19 7.47 19.24
N ARG A 174 11.05 7.95 20.14
CA ARG A 174 10.83 7.92 21.60
C ARG A 174 9.76 8.91 22.07
N LEU A 175 9.51 9.99 21.32
CA LEU A 175 8.46 10.96 21.65
C LEU A 175 7.09 10.50 21.08
N LYS A 176 7.10 9.79 19.94
CA LYS A 176 5.90 9.20 19.33
C LYS A 176 5.19 8.22 20.25
N SER A 177 5.94 7.42 21.03
CA SER A 177 5.36 6.40 21.90
C SER A 177 4.70 6.96 23.17
N ARG A 178 5.05 8.19 23.61
CA ARG A 178 4.56 8.78 24.86
C ARG A 178 3.49 9.87 24.71
N VAL A 179 3.48 10.60 23.61
CA VAL A 179 2.62 11.80 23.46
C VAL A 179 1.61 11.66 22.30
N GLY A 180 1.67 10.57 21.53
CA GLY A 180 0.72 10.29 20.45
C GLY A 180 0.69 11.38 19.36
N TRP A 181 -0.48 11.54 18.72
CA TRP A 181 -0.70 12.49 17.62
C TRP A 181 -0.49 13.97 18.02
N ALA A 182 -0.60 14.32 19.30
CA ALA A 182 -0.36 15.68 19.78
C ALA A 182 1.10 16.13 19.58
N ALA A 183 2.08 15.19 19.66
CA ALA A 183 3.46 15.49 19.31
C ALA A 183 3.64 15.75 17.80
N TYR A 184 2.88 15.05 16.97
CA TYR A 184 2.86 15.26 15.52
C TYR A 184 2.32 16.66 15.17
N VAL A 185 1.21 17.06 15.78
CA VAL A 185 0.65 18.41 15.64
C VAL A 185 1.62 19.47 16.18
N LEU A 186 2.30 19.20 17.30
CA LEU A 186 3.25 20.15 17.90
C LEU A 186 4.54 20.29 17.08
N SER A 187 5.01 19.20 16.44
CA SER A 187 6.12 19.23 15.47
C SER A 187 5.71 20.01 14.21
N ALA A 188 4.52 19.74 13.69
CA ALA A 188 3.91 20.51 12.61
C ALA A 188 3.82 22.01 12.97
N LEU A 189 3.52 22.35 14.23
CA LEU A 189 3.46 23.74 14.73
C LEU A 189 4.80 24.49 14.66
N ARG A 190 5.95 23.83 14.71
CA ARG A 190 7.27 24.46 14.58
C ARG A 190 7.56 24.96 13.17
N HIS A 191 6.98 24.31 12.15
CA HIS A 191 7.16 24.66 10.73
C HIS A 191 6.07 25.61 10.19
N LEU A 192 5.16 26.09 11.01
CA LEU A 192 4.03 26.99 10.69
C LEU A 192 4.42 28.40 10.21
N ARG A 193 5.71 28.71 10.12
CA ARG A 193 6.18 29.99 9.62
C ARG A 193 6.20 30.07 8.08
N GLU A 194 5.97 28.96 7.40
CA GLU A 194 5.98 28.96 5.96
C GLU A 194 4.73 29.64 5.39
N ARG A 195 4.97 30.62 4.54
CA ARG A 195 3.89 31.33 3.84
C ARG A 195 3.39 30.49 2.67
N PRO A 196 2.07 30.49 2.40
CA PRO A 196 1.52 29.90 1.19
C PRO A 196 2.25 30.42 -0.05
N VAL A 197 2.46 29.54 -1.01
CA VAL A 197 3.05 29.89 -2.31
C VAL A 197 2.01 29.78 -3.41
N ARG A 198 2.23 30.48 -4.52
CA ARG A 198 1.39 30.27 -5.70
C ARG A 198 1.65 28.88 -6.26
N MET A 199 0.58 28.11 -6.39
CA MET A 199 0.59 26.81 -7.04
C MET A 199 -0.40 26.80 -8.20
N ALA A 200 -0.04 26.19 -9.32
CA ALA A 200 -0.93 25.92 -10.43
C ALA A 200 -1.21 24.42 -10.45
N LEU A 201 -2.47 24.04 -10.31
CA LEU A 201 -2.94 22.67 -10.35
C LEU A 201 -3.63 22.41 -11.67
N ARG A 202 -3.26 21.36 -12.37
CA ARG A 202 -3.91 20.89 -13.60
C ARG A 202 -4.36 19.45 -13.38
N ALA A 203 -5.66 19.23 -13.34
CA ALA A 203 -6.29 17.94 -13.23
C ALA A 203 -6.75 17.47 -14.61
N ASP A 204 -6.50 16.21 -14.96
CA ASP A 204 -6.98 15.50 -16.16
C ASP A 204 -6.82 16.31 -17.45
N GLY A 205 -5.66 16.94 -17.63
CA GLY A 205 -5.36 17.76 -18.80
C GLY A 205 -6.16 19.08 -18.92
N GLY A 206 -7.03 19.38 -17.95
CA GLY A 206 -7.83 20.60 -17.93
C GLY A 206 -7.03 21.90 -17.75
N PRO A 207 -7.69 23.05 -17.69
CA PRO A 207 -7.03 24.33 -17.50
C PRO A 207 -6.39 24.43 -16.09
N PRO A 208 -5.21 25.07 -15.97
CA PRO A 208 -4.54 25.22 -14.70
C PRO A 208 -5.31 26.14 -13.75
N GLN A 209 -5.65 25.64 -12.58
CA GLN A 209 -6.22 26.42 -11.49
C GLN A 209 -5.09 26.99 -10.63
N ARG A 210 -5.01 28.31 -10.54
CA ARG A 210 -3.99 28.98 -9.70
C ARG A 210 -4.56 29.29 -8.32
N ARG A 211 -3.84 28.83 -7.28
CA ARG A 211 -4.22 29.02 -5.88
C ARG A 211 -3.00 29.38 -5.03
N TRP A 212 -3.23 30.06 -3.93
CA TRP A 212 -2.26 30.16 -2.85
C TRP A 212 -2.44 28.96 -1.95
N ALA A 213 -1.39 28.13 -1.81
CA ALA A 213 -1.43 26.91 -1.01
C ALA A 213 -0.14 26.74 -0.21
N SER A 214 -0.28 26.18 0.98
CA SER A 214 0.84 25.75 1.82
C SER A 214 1.32 24.38 1.40
N GLY A 215 0.38 23.53 0.92
CA GLY A 215 0.66 22.19 0.41
C GLY A 215 -0.54 21.61 -0.34
N VAL A 216 -0.25 20.56 -1.09
CA VAL A 216 -1.23 19.73 -1.78
C VAL A 216 -0.98 18.28 -1.38
N ILE A 217 -2.03 17.59 -0.96
CA ILE A 217 -2.03 16.15 -0.68
C ILE A 217 -2.91 15.47 -1.73
N VAL A 218 -2.43 14.38 -2.25
CA VAL A 218 -3.13 13.51 -3.19
C VAL A 218 -3.21 12.14 -2.54
N GLY A 219 -4.39 11.66 -2.27
CA GLY A 219 -4.60 10.39 -1.57
C GLY A 219 -5.38 9.38 -2.39
N ASN A 220 -5.04 8.14 -2.16
CA ASN A 220 -5.74 6.95 -2.63
C ASN A 220 -6.60 6.34 -1.51
N VAL A 221 -6.35 6.75 -0.27
CA VAL A 221 -7.10 6.33 0.92
C VAL A 221 -7.43 7.52 1.82
N GLY A 222 -8.48 7.37 2.64
CA GLY A 222 -9.06 8.48 3.39
C GLY A 222 -8.34 8.89 4.66
N SER A 223 -7.58 7.98 5.29
CA SER A 223 -7.04 8.20 6.63
C SER A 223 -5.51 8.26 6.64
N LEU A 224 -4.99 9.29 7.29
CA LEU A 224 -3.58 9.48 7.60
C LEU A 224 -3.22 8.84 8.96
N GLN A 225 -1.94 8.93 9.35
CA GLN A 225 -1.50 8.53 10.69
C GLN A 225 -2.37 9.17 11.78
N GLY A 226 -2.68 8.40 12.84
CA GLY A 226 -3.52 8.88 13.94
C GLY A 226 -5.01 8.94 13.62
N ASN A 227 -5.47 8.24 12.58
CA ASN A 227 -6.89 8.22 12.15
C ASN A 227 -7.45 9.60 11.75
N VAL A 228 -6.57 10.51 11.33
CA VAL A 228 -6.95 11.82 10.81
C VAL A 228 -7.51 11.65 9.39
N ARG A 229 -8.81 11.87 9.22
CA ARG A 229 -9.48 11.79 7.90
C ARG A 229 -9.34 13.11 7.17
N LEU A 230 -8.30 13.25 6.35
CA LEU A 230 -8.08 14.43 5.52
C LEU A 230 -8.86 14.34 4.20
N LEU A 231 -9.01 13.15 3.68
CA LEU A 231 -9.69 12.81 2.42
C LEU A 231 -10.82 11.81 2.73
N PRO A 232 -11.92 12.25 3.38
CA PRO A 232 -12.92 11.35 3.93
C PRO A 232 -13.67 10.51 2.89
N ASP A 233 -13.67 10.96 1.64
CA ASP A 233 -14.37 10.33 0.53
C ASP A 233 -13.45 9.45 -0.33
N ALA A 234 -12.13 9.38 -0.03
CA ALA A 234 -11.19 8.61 -0.81
C ALA A 234 -11.39 7.08 -0.63
N VAL A 235 -11.46 6.39 -1.76
CA VAL A 235 -11.70 4.94 -1.86
C VAL A 235 -10.60 4.33 -2.73
N PRO A 236 -9.86 3.31 -2.28
CA PRO A 236 -8.63 2.85 -2.93
C PRO A 236 -8.83 2.00 -4.19
N ASP A 237 -10.05 1.85 -4.68
CA ASP A 237 -10.42 0.97 -5.81
C ASP A 237 -11.53 1.54 -6.71
N ASP A 238 -11.74 2.86 -6.68
CA ASP A 238 -12.74 3.55 -7.50
C ASP A 238 -12.17 4.19 -8.79
N GLY A 239 -10.86 4.07 -9.00
CA GLY A 239 -10.17 4.62 -10.16
C GLY A 239 -10.00 6.14 -10.11
N ILE A 240 -10.04 6.75 -8.91
CA ILE A 240 -9.98 8.20 -8.72
C ILE A 240 -9.01 8.53 -7.58
N LEU A 241 -8.26 9.60 -7.73
CA LEU A 241 -7.45 10.20 -6.67
C LEU A 241 -8.19 11.37 -6.04
N ASP A 242 -8.20 11.43 -4.72
CA ASP A 242 -8.68 12.56 -3.96
C ASP A 242 -7.56 13.55 -3.68
N VAL A 243 -7.84 14.83 -3.85
CA VAL A 243 -6.86 15.89 -3.67
C VAL A 243 -7.34 16.90 -2.65
N ALA A 244 -6.52 17.19 -1.65
CA ALA A 244 -6.71 18.27 -0.70
C ALA A 244 -5.68 19.37 -0.95
N VAL A 245 -6.16 20.58 -1.24
CA VAL A 245 -5.33 21.79 -1.35
C VAL A 245 -5.44 22.57 -0.05
N LEU A 246 -4.35 22.67 0.69
CA LEU A 246 -4.32 23.28 2.00
C LEU A 246 -3.87 24.74 1.92
N ALA A 247 -4.70 25.65 2.39
CA ALA A 247 -4.43 27.10 2.41
C ALA A 247 -4.35 27.59 3.86
N ALA A 248 -3.33 27.14 4.59
CA ALA A 248 -3.06 27.60 5.95
C ALA A 248 -1.86 28.55 5.97
N SER A 249 -1.91 29.62 6.76
CA SER A 249 -0.77 30.51 6.96
C SER A 249 -0.63 30.86 8.44
N GLY A 250 0.60 30.80 8.93
CA GLY A 250 0.91 31.04 10.34
C GLY A 250 0.27 30.02 11.28
N TRP A 251 0.64 30.09 12.56
CA TRP A 251 0.18 29.13 13.56
C TRP A 251 -1.35 29.10 13.75
N THR A 252 -2.01 30.27 13.68
CA THR A 252 -3.48 30.36 13.79
C THR A 252 -4.19 29.69 12.62
N GLY A 253 -3.68 29.87 11.39
CA GLY A 253 -4.25 29.23 10.20
C GLY A 253 -4.21 27.71 10.29
N TRP A 254 -3.10 27.15 10.78
CA TRP A 254 -2.95 25.72 10.98
C TRP A 254 -3.81 25.17 12.13
N LEU A 255 -3.91 25.92 13.23
CA LEU A 255 -4.79 25.54 14.34
C LEU A 255 -6.26 25.45 13.88
N TRP A 256 -6.70 26.44 13.10
CA TRP A 256 -8.05 26.43 12.52
C TRP A 256 -8.21 25.30 11.50
N LEU A 257 -7.20 25.04 10.67
CA LEU A 257 -7.22 23.91 9.73
C LEU A 257 -7.36 22.57 10.48
N ALA A 258 -6.57 22.36 11.54
CA ALA A 258 -6.67 21.17 12.38
C ALA A 258 -8.06 21.04 13.02
N ALA A 259 -8.62 22.16 13.53
CA ALA A 259 -9.96 22.17 14.07
C ALA A 259 -11.02 21.85 13.00
N ASP A 260 -10.89 22.38 11.78
CA ASP A 260 -11.80 22.12 10.68
C ASP A 260 -11.78 20.63 10.27
N VAL A 261 -10.59 20.03 10.19
CA VAL A 261 -10.43 18.59 9.89
C VAL A 261 -11.01 17.74 11.03
N LEU A 262 -10.69 18.06 12.29
CA LEU A 262 -11.17 17.30 13.46
C LEU A 262 -12.69 17.40 13.61
N LEU A 263 -13.26 18.58 13.38
CA LEU A 263 -14.70 18.85 13.51
C LEU A 263 -15.47 18.60 12.21
N ARG A 264 -14.80 18.10 11.16
CA ARG A 264 -15.36 17.83 9.83
C ARG A 264 -16.07 19.05 9.22
N ARG A 265 -15.56 20.26 9.48
CA ARG A 265 -16.13 21.51 8.97
C ARG A 265 -15.64 21.75 7.55
N LYS A 266 -16.56 21.95 6.61
CA LYS A 266 -16.25 22.40 5.24
C LYS A 266 -16.02 23.92 5.26
N THR A 267 -14.82 24.34 5.66
CA THR A 267 -14.41 25.76 5.59
C THR A 267 -13.53 25.90 4.35
N GLY A 268 -13.50 27.07 3.72
CA GLY A 268 -12.72 27.28 2.48
C GLY A 268 -11.19 27.13 2.60
N ARG A 269 -10.66 26.61 3.76
CA ARG A 269 -9.23 26.39 4.00
C ARG A 269 -8.72 25.08 3.38
N VAL A 270 -9.59 24.13 3.15
CA VAL A 270 -9.30 22.91 2.40
C VAL A 270 -10.20 22.88 1.18
N ALA A 271 -9.59 22.95 0.00
CA ALA A 271 -10.32 22.74 -1.23
C ALA A 271 -10.09 21.28 -1.67
N HIS A 272 -11.18 20.56 -1.93
CA HIS A 272 -11.14 19.21 -2.43
C HIS A 272 -11.39 19.19 -3.93
N LEU A 273 -10.72 18.30 -4.63
CA LEU A 273 -10.99 17.96 -6.03
C LEU A 273 -10.63 16.49 -6.23
N THR A 274 -11.15 15.89 -7.27
CA THR A 274 -10.85 14.51 -7.66
C THR A 274 -10.29 14.50 -9.07
N CYS A 275 -9.40 13.54 -9.37
CA CYS A 275 -8.79 13.39 -10.70
C CYS A 275 -8.16 12.01 -10.84
N ARG A 276 -7.76 11.66 -12.08
CA ARG A 276 -6.89 10.50 -12.37
C ARG A 276 -5.45 10.93 -12.61
N GLU A 277 -5.26 12.15 -13.08
CA GLU A 277 -3.95 12.72 -13.30
C GLU A 277 -3.91 14.13 -12.72
N LEU A 278 -2.84 14.46 -11.97
CA LEU A 278 -2.63 15.78 -11.42
C LEU A 278 -1.22 16.26 -11.70
N THR A 279 -1.09 17.49 -12.19
CA THR A 279 0.18 18.20 -12.20
C THR A 279 0.09 19.43 -11.32
N VAL A 280 0.96 19.50 -10.30
CA VAL A 280 1.11 20.66 -9.42
C VAL A 280 2.40 21.36 -9.75
N GLN A 281 2.32 22.63 -10.14
CA GLN A 281 3.48 23.50 -10.37
C GLN A 281 3.58 24.53 -9.25
N ALA A 282 4.60 24.43 -8.41
CA ALA A 282 4.85 25.37 -7.32
C ALA A 282 5.76 26.53 -7.78
N GLY A 283 5.51 27.74 -7.27
CA GLY A 283 6.29 28.94 -7.61
C GLY A 283 7.76 28.87 -7.16
N ARG A 284 8.08 27.99 -6.19
CA ARG A 284 9.44 27.67 -5.74
C ARG A 284 9.54 26.18 -5.44
N ALA A 285 10.76 25.65 -5.36
CA ALA A 285 10.98 24.25 -4.95
C ALA A 285 10.42 24.03 -3.53
N ARG A 286 9.74 22.90 -3.36
CA ARG A 286 9.10 22.48 -2.10
C ARG A 286 9.44 21.01 -1.82
N PRO A 287 9.52 20.63 -0.56
CA PRO A 287 9.58 19.22 -0.21
C PRO A 287 8.39 18.46 -0.77
N TRP A 288 8.60 17.23 -1.16
CA TRP A 288 7.54 16.32 -1.56
C TRP A 288 7.75 14.94 -0.93
N GLU A 289 6.67 14.20 -0.78
CA GLU A 289 6.63 12.94 -0.07
C GLU A 289 5.79 11.90 -0.78
N VAL A 290 5.99 10.65 -0.39
CA VAL A 290 5.24 9.46 -0.81
C VAL A 290 5.07 8.56 0.41
N ASP A 291 3.81 8.21 0.75
CA ASP A 291 3.44 7.35 1.89
C ASP A 291 4.14 7.71 3.22
N GLY A 292 4.36 9.03 3.44
CA GLY A 292 4.99 9.57 4.63
C GLY A 292 6.53 9.60 4.58
N GLU A 293 7.15 9.19 3.48
CA GLU A 293 8.60 9.29 3.26
C GLU A 293 8.94 10.47 2.36
N VAL A 294 9.89 11.30 2.82
CA VAL A 294 10.35 12.44 2.03
C VAL A 294 11.18 11.98 0.86
N ALA A 295 10.73 12.38 -0.32
CA ALA A 295 11.34 12.00 -1.60
C ALA A 295 12.30 13.06 -2.16
N GLY A 296 12.42 14.22 -1.48
CA GLY A 296 13.30 15.32 -1.87
C GLY A 296 12.56 16.64 -2.06
N THR A 297 13.09 17.53 -2.89
CA THR A 297 12.49 18.83 -3.21
C THR A 297 12.20 18.96 -4.69
N THR A 298 11.05 19.53 -5.05
CA THR A 298 10.66 19.73 -6.45
C THR A 298 9.88 21.03 -6.62
N ARG A 299 9.85 21.55 -7.85
CA ARG A 299 8.91 22.59 -8.27
C ARG A 299 7.68 22.01 -8.95
N GLN A 300 7.75 20.73 -9.38
CA GLN A 300 6.66 20.09 -10.09
C GLN A 300 6.41 18.71 -9.49
N LEU A 301 5.19 18.45 -9.08
CA LEU A 301 4.70 17.13 -8.73
C LEU A 301 3.73 16.69 -9.81
N ARG A 302 4.05 15.58 -10.49
CA ARG A 302 3.12 14.91 -11.40
C ARG A 302 2.64 13.64 -10.72
N VAL A 303 1.33 13.48 -10.65
CA VAL A 303 0.68 12.29 -10.07
C VAL A 303 -0.20 11.66 -11.13
N THR A 304 -0.09 10.34 -11.24
CA THR A 304 -0.93 9.50 -12.11
C THR A 304 -1.50 8.34 -11.30
N LEU A 305 -2.59 7.75 -11.77
CA LEU A 305 -3.23 6.59 -11.16
C LEU A 305 -3.20 5.41 -12.12
N GLU A 306 -2.86 4.23 -11.61
CA GLU A 306 -3.00 2.95 -12.29
C GLU A 306 -4.12 2.15 -11.62
N PRO A 307 -5.33 2.13 -12.20
CA PRO A 307 -6.49 1.50 -11.57
C PRO A 307 -6.35 -0.02 -11.49
N GLY A 308 -6.72 -0.59 -10.33
CA GLY A 308 -6.86 -2.03 -10.12
C GLY A 308 -5.60 -2.86 -10.35
N CYS A 309 -4.42 -2.24 -10.36
CA CYS A 309 -3.18 -2.93 -10.70
C CYS A 309 -2.56 -3.74 -9.55
N LEU A 310 -3.02 -3.57 -8.31
CA LEU A 310 -2.53 -4.27 -7.13
C LEU A 310 -3.59 -5.21 -6.58
N LEU A 311 -3.24 -6.48 -6.36
CA LEU A 311 -4.06 -7.42 -5.59
C LEU A 311 -3.57 -7.45 -4.15
N VAL A 312 -4.47 -7.27 -3.17
CA VAL A 312 -4.15 -7.36 -1.74
C VAL A 312 -5.08 -8.35 -1.07
N ARG A 313 -4.53 -9.20 -0.20
CA ARG A 313 -5.31 -10.11 0.64
C ARG A 313 -6.05 -9.33 1.71
N VAL A 314 -7.36 -9.48 1.76
CA VAL A 314 -8.26 -8.88 2.75
C VAL A 314 -9.13 -9.95 3.41
N PRO A 315 -9.74 -9.67 4.59
CA PRO A 315 -10.67 -10.62 5.21
C PRO A 315 -11.79 -11.02 4.25
N ALA A 316 -12.11 -12.31 4.20
CA ALA A 316 -13.20 -12.81 3.36
C ALA A 316 -14.53 -12.18 3.81
N GLY A 317 -15.30 -11.64 2.84
CA GLY A 317 -16.57 -10.97 3.10
C GLY A 317 -16.47 -9.45 3.30
N ASN A 318 -15.33 -8.84 3.01
CA ASN A 318 -15.13 -7.38 3.05
C ASN A 318 -15.24 -6.75 1.65
N ASP A 319 -16.16 -7.26 0.84
CA ASP A 319 -16.59 -6.64 -0.43
C ASP A 319 -17.42 -5.41 -0.04
N GLY A 320 -16.75 -4.26 0.12
CA GLY A 320 -17.34 -2.99 0.55
C GLY A 320 -18.03 -2.22 -0.58
#